data_bb1fedd8a029c045e80da12237f5fa00
#
_entry.id   bb1fedd8a029c045e80da12237f5fa00
#
_cell.length_a   1.000
_cell.length_b   1.000
_cell.length_c   1.000
_cell.angle_alpha   90.00
_cell.angle_beta   90.00
_cell.angle_gamma   90.00
#
_symmetry.space_group_name_H-M   'P 1'
#
loop_
_entity.id
_entity.type
_entity.pdbx_description
1 polymer ?
#
loop_
_entity_poly.entity_id
_entity_poly.type
_entity_poly.pdbx_seq_one_letter_code
_entity_poly.pdbx_strand_id
1 'polypeptide(L)'
;MSFNKSNHKHCSCRHLLSAVSFAPVTSSFTNAISKSFVLDSIKKSLLSIALSSVLMSIALSACSSDGKPLKIKSGVDDPVSIEVKGVQSEEVEQNINAYLATLPTISKSRARLYSREITDKITTAMHSFGYYHPTVTLDFPKKESLFDRSLKANVDLGKPLFIRNCQIEVIGEGAYYSSFAKIIDESGLKSYTLLRHGNYEKLKEALKRRALEIGFFDAKIISSRILVYKEQNVADIQLVFDTGKRYQFGAVIADAKTKELMHPSLSLQNFVEGEYFSSKKLSDYTSALSQTNFYKSVDVRPLVEEKKEGKIPVSVALERQSKNLFRVGLGYSTDESVRGILAWDKPLINSKGHSFSSYFRVSSIKQDAQAIYKIPHKNPNLDYFYIKLAQTHTDFNDTLSDLSHASFHYVANMTGIWRRDYYLALEYEDFIQGLEKDKALNLTPGVILSRRTTTGGLDPKTGYSISFDNRFGTKAVTDANFFRSELVIKGVFSPTERTRVLYKLMQGGIFGSDANKVPPSMRFFVGGEQTLRGFGYKTQSSRRLGYLTGSRYLTAGTLEYMFPVGIENSRGAVFLDSAICTNSYSKDKSVLYGPGIGFRYMSKYGTFKVDLAYGIDNKNDNRQFKLHLSFGPEF
;
A
#
# COMPACT_ATOMS: atom_id res chain seq x y z
N MET A 1 -52.80 -41.99 45.03
CA MET A 1 -53.72 -42.24 43.93
C MET A 1 -52.92 -42.15 42.67
N SER A 2 -52.43 -43.15 42.16
CA SER A 2 -52.91 -44.22 41.27
C SER A 2 -52.69 -43.78 39.78
N PHE A 3 -51.76 -44.56 39.20
CA PHE A 3 -51.82 -45.24 37.89
C PHE A 3 -51.77 -44.36 36.61
N ASN A 4 -51.10 -44.73 35.54
CA ASN A 4 -50.51 -45.98 35.05
C ASN A 4 -49.61 -45.70 33.85
N LYS A 5 -48.47 -46.34 33.74
CA LYS A 5 -47.92 -47.18 32.66
C LYS A 5 -48.23 -46.81 31.22
N SER A 6 -47.24 -46.66 30.29
CA SER A 6 -46.56 -47.84 29.71
C SER A 6 -45.49 -47.41 28.65
N ASN A 7 -44.40 -48.10 28.75
CA ASN A 7 -43.66 -48.89 27.76
C ASN A 7 -42.76 -48.27 26.69
N HIS A 8 -41.48 -48.53 26.93
CA HIS A 8 -40.49 -49.22 26.08
C HIS A 8 -39.98 -48.53 24.79
N LYS A 9 -38.73 -48.09 24.78
CA LYS A 9 -37.65 -48.93 24.26
C LYS A 9 -36.27 -48.38 24.64
N HIS A 10 -35.48 -49.22 25.27
CA HIS A 10 -34.04 -49.10 25.45
C HIS A 10 -33.33 -48.91 24.13
N CYS A 11 -32.39 -47.97 24.05
CA CYS A 11 -31.15 -48.17 23.31
C CYS A 11 -30.00 -47.55 24.08
N SER A 12 -29.24 -48.42 24.68
CA SER A 12 -27.97 -48.21 25.33
C SER A 12 -26.93 -47.85 24.28
N CYS A 13 -26.25 -46.75 24.44
CA CYS A 13 -24.92 -46.55 23.87
C CYS A 13 -24.03 -45.87 24.92
N ARG A 14 -23.52 -46.70 25.81
CA ARG A 14 -22.23 -46.50 26.49
C ARG A 14 -21.13 -46.86 25.49
N HIS A 15 -20.00 -46.17 25.60
CA HIS A 15 -18.71 -46.36 24.93
C HIS A 15 -18.57 -45.66 23.58
N LEU A 16 -17.83 -44.53 23.63
CA LEU A 16 -16.67 -44.27 22.78
C LEU A 16 -16.01 -42.93 23.21
N LEU A 17 -15.41 -42.99 24.39
CA LEU A 17 -14.25 -42.18 24.72
C LEU A 17 -13.05 -43.13 24.58
N SER A 18 -12.51 -43.25 23.38
CA SER A 18 -11.24 -43.89 23.16
C SER A 18 -10.42 -43.02 22.22
N ALA A 19 -9.40 -42.42 22.81
CA ALA A 19 -8.09 -42.17 22.24
C ALA A 19 -8.04 -41.98 20.72
N VAL A 20 -8.03 -40.73 20.25
CA VAL A 20 -7.39 -40.38 18.97
C VAL A 20 -5.88 -40.37 19.21
N SER A 21 -5.28 -41.54 19.08
CA SER A 21 -3.86 -41.75 18.92
C SER A 21 -3.49 -41.18 17.54
N PHE A 22 -2.78 -40.06 17.50
CA PHE A 22 -2.07 -39.64 16.30
C PHE A 22 -0.90 -40.61 16.08
N ALA A 23 -1.12 -41.58 15.21
CA ALA A 23 -0.02 -42.34 14.63
C ALA A 23 0.73 -41.44 13.63
N PRO A 24 2.07 -41.49 13.60
CA PRO A 24 2.83 -40.77 12.62
C PRO A 24 2.58 -41.37 11.23
N VAL A 25 1.96 -40.60 10.33
CA VAL A 25 1.89 -40.94 8.90
C VAL A 25 3.26 -40.58 8.31
N THR A 26 4.20 -41.47 8.54
CA THR A 26 5.48 -41.46 7.81
C THR A 26 5.55 -42.80 7.07
N SER A 27 5.85 -42.75 5.78
CA SER A 27 6.39 -43.85 4.97
C SER A 27 5.53 -44.54 3.92
N SER A 28 4.48 -43.97 3.34
CA SER A 28 3.87 -44.66 2.19
C SER A 28 3.49 -43.77 0.97
N PHE A 29 3.84 -42.49 0.98
CA PHE A 29 3.59 -41.64 -0.20
C PHE A 29 4.86 -41.21 -1.01
N THR A 30 6.03 -41.72 -0.65
CA THR A 30 7.29 -41.34 -1.31
C THR A 30 7.79 -42.28 -2.40
N ASN A 31 7.07 -43.36 -2.73
CA ASN A 31 7.57 -44.34 -3.71
C ASN A 31 6.73 -44.48 -4.99
N ALA A 32 5.94 -43.51 -5.40
CA ALA A 32 5.13 -43.61 -6.61
C ALA A 32 5.20 -42.44 -7.59
N ILE A 33 6.19 -41.54 -7.46
CA ILE A 33 6.46 -40.56 -8.53
C ILE A 33 7.97 -40.54 -8.77
N SER A 34 8.41 -41.24 -9.82
CA SER A 34 9.80 -41.21 -10.25
C SER A 34 10.19 -39.77 -10.64
N LYS A 35 11.14 -39.21 -9.89
CA LYS A 35 11.64 -37.81 -9.98
C LYS A 35 12.15 -37.41 -11.38
N SER A 36 12.26 -38.32 -12.33
CA SER A 36 12.80 -38.02 -13.67
C SER A 36 11.75 -37.63 -14.70
N PHE A 37 10.51 -38.13 -14.60
CA PHE A 37 9.52 -37.92 -15.67
C PHE A 37 8.79 -36.58 -15.60
N VAL A 38 8.55 -36.05 -14.39
CA VAL A 38 7.84 -34.76 -14.21
C VAL A 38 8.78 -33.57 -14.45
N LEU A 39 10.05 -33.68 -14.06
CA LEU A 39 11.03 -32.61 -14.29
C LEU A 39 11.38 -32.46 -15.78
N ASP A 40 11.44 -33.55 -16.53
CA ASP A 40 11.72 -33.49 -17.97
C ASP A 40 10.51 -32.99 -18.78
N SER A 41 9.28 -33.26 -18.34
CA SER A 41 8.08 -32.72 -18.97
C SER A 41 7.94 -31.21 -18.75
N ILE A 42 8.23 -30.74 -17.54
CA ILE A 42 8.19 -29.30 -17.20
C ILE A 42 9.32 -28.53 -17.90
N LYS A 43 10.53 -29.09 -17.98
CA LYS A 43 11.64 -28.49 -18.74
C LYS A 43 11.35 -28.40 -20.24
N LYS A 44 10.73 -29.42 -20.83
CA LYS A 44 10.32 -29.40 -22.24
C LYS A 44 9.18 -28.43 -22.53
N SER A 45 8.20 -28.28 -21.60
CA SER A 45 7.14 -27.28 -21.71
C SER A 45 7.66 -25.85 -21.59
N LEU A 46 8.55 -25.56 -20.63
CA LEU A 46 9.13 -24.24 -20.44
C LEU A 46 10.07 -23.85 -21.59
N LEU A 47 10.81 -24.82 -22.16
CA LEU A 47 11.66 -24.58 -23.33
C LEU A 47 10.83 -24.32 -24.59
N SER A 48 9.67 -24.98 -24.76
CA SER A 48 8.79 -24.77 -25.90
C SER A 48 8.06 -23.41 -25.84
N ILE A 49 7.72 -22.91 -24.63
CA ILE A 49 7.11 -21.59 -24.43
C ILE A 49 8.15 -20.47 -24.67
N ALA A 50 9.39 -20.66 -24.25
CA ALA A 50 10.47 -19.72 -24.51
C ALA A 50 10.87 -19.69 -26.00
N LEU A 51 10.86 -20.84 -26.69
CA LEU A 51 11.15 -20.92 -28.13
C LEU A 51 10.01 -20.36 -28.99
N SER A 52 8.74 -20.51 -28.57
CA SER A 52 7.59 -19.96 -29.29
C SER A 52 7.50 -18.44 -29.17
N SER A 53 7.92 -17.85 -28.05
CA SER A 53 7.95 -16.38 -27.88
C SER A 53 9.09 -15.73 -28.66
N VAL A 54 10.24 -16.41 -28.85
CA VAL A 54 11.35 -15.93 -29.69
C VAL A 54 11.01 -16.10 -31.17
N LEU A 55 10.33 -17.16 -31.57
CA LEU A 55 9.88 -17.36 -32.96
C LEU A 55 8.75 -16.40 -33.37
N MET A 56 7.90 -15.98 -32.44
CA MET A 56 6.84 -15.01 -32.68
C MET A 56 7.38 -13.56 -32.82
N SER A 57 8.50 -13.24 -32.16
CA SER A 57 9.20 -11.96 -32.36
C SER A 57 10.00 -11.91 -33.68
N ILE A 58 10.47 -13.05 -34.20
CA ILE A 58 11.15 -13.13 -35.49
C ILE A 58 10.15 -13.15 -36.67
N ALA A 59 8.94 -13.68 -36.46
CA ALA A 59 7.89 -13.67 -37.47
C ALA A 59 7.25 -12.29 -37.71
N LEU A 60 7.29 -11.40 -36.71
CA LEU A 60 6.83 -10.01 -36.88
C LEU A 60 7.86 -9.09 -37.56
N SER A 61 9.11 -9.52 -37.69
CA SER A 61 10.16 -8.77 -38.38
C SER A 61 10.33 -9.15 -39.86
N ALA A 62 9.62 -10.18 -40.33
CA ALA A 62 9.79 -10.73 -41.69
C ALA A 62 8.68 -10.33 -42.70
N CYS A 63 7.75 -9.45 -42.31
CA CYS A 63 6.71 -8.91 -43.21
C CYS A 63 6.95 -7.45 -43.58
N SER A 64 8.16 -7.14 -44.07
CA SER A 64 8.37 -5.87 -44.78
C SER A 64 9.42 -6.02 -45.86
N SER A 65 9.06 -6.71 -46.93
CA SER A 65 9.76 -6.58 -48.20
C SER A 65 8.84 -6.98 -49.37
N ASP A 66 7.98 -6.06 -49.76
CA ASP A 66 7.55 -5.96 -51.14
C ASP A 66 7.34 -4.47 -51.44
N GLY A 67 8.38 -3.94 -52.08
CA GLY A 67 8.42 -2.57 -52.55
C GLY A 67 7.47 -2.35 -53.72
N LYS A 68 6.25 -1.94 -53.45
CA LYS A 68 5.44 -1.14 -54.37
C LYS A 68 5.00 0.11 -53.63
N PRO A 69 5.31 1.32 -54.17
CA PRO A 69 4.78 2.54 -53.57
C PRO A 69 3.27 2.52 -53.67
N LEU A 70 2.60 2.37 -52.55
CA LEU A 70 1.17 2.65 -52.43
C LEU A 70 0.95 4.11 -52.89
N LYS A 71 0.39 4.29 -54.06
CA LYS A 71 -0.21 5.56 -54.49
C LYS A 71 -1.36 5.88 -53.53
N ILE A 72 -1.04 6.62 -52.48
CA ILE A 72 -2.05 7.21 -51.62
C ILE A 72 -2.80 8.18 -52.51
N LYS A 73 -4.07 7.90 -52.79
CA LYS A 73 -5.00 8.84 -53.44
C LYS A 73 -5.01 10.10 -52.54
N SER A 74 -4.44 11.17 -53.05
CA SER A 74 -4.55 12.53 -52.51
C SER A 74 -6.02 12.90 -52.53
N GLY A 75 -6.69 12.87 -51.39
CA GLY A 75 -8.12 13.17 -51.30
C GLY A 75 -8.70 13.14 -49.88
N VAL A 76 -7.90 12.91 -48.86
CA VAL A 76 -8.29 13.12 -47.46
C VAL A 76 -7.66 14.39 -46.99
N ASP A 77 -8.45 15.36 -46.61
CA ASP A 77 -8.09 16.63 -46.00
C ASP A 77 -7.28 16.34 -44.70
N ASP A 78 -5.99 16.46 -44.75
CA ASP A 78 -5.10 16.15 -43.61
C ASP A 78 -5.38 17.07 -42.42
N PRO A 79 -5.49 16.55 -41.19
CA PRO A 79 -5.69 17.36 -39.99
C PRO A 79 -4.49 18.28 -39.74
N VAL A 80 -4.78 19.50 -39.30
CA VAL A 80 -3.78 20.51 -38.92
C VAL A 80 -3.59 20.51 -37.41
N SER A 81 -2.34 20.44 -36.94
CA SER A 81 -2.00 20.71 -35.55
C SER A 81 -1.84 22.23 -35.32
N ILE A 82 -2.33 22.74 -34.20
CA ILE A 82 -2.18 24.14 -33.81
C ILE A 82 -1.02 24.21 -32.82
N GLU A 83 0.06 24.92 -33.21
CA GLU A 83 1.21 25.22 -32.36
C GLU A 83 1.07 26.62 -31.78
N VAL A 84 1.05 26.73 -30.44
CA VAL A 84 1.01 28.00 -29.74
C VAL A 84 2.44 28.50 -29.52
N LYS A 85 2.73 29.75 -29.86
CA LYS A 85 4.03 30.40 -29.69
C LYS A 85 3.88 31.77 -29.02
N GLY A 86 4.96 32.24 -28.36
CA GLY A 86 4.96 33.54 -27.68
C GLY A 86 4.52 33.48 -26.21
N VAL A 87 4.13 32.30 -25.71
CA VAL A 87 3.73 32.12 -24.32
C VAL A 87 4.89 31.47 -23.54
N GLN A 88 5.38 32.16 -22.49
CA GLN A 88 6.51 31.67 -21.67
C GLN A 88 6.06 30.75 -20.50
N SER A 89 4.81 30.85 -20.10
CA SER A 89 4.26 30.06 -18.99
C SER A 89 3.64 28.77 -19.48
N GLU A 90 4.16 27.63 -19.02
CA GLU A 90 3.62 26.30 -19.32
C GLU A 90 2.15 26.16 -18.91
N GLU A 91 1.75 26.75 -17.76
CA GLU A 91 0.37 26.71 -17.26
C GLU A 91 -0.59 27.42 -18.23
N VAL A 92 -0.17 28.56 -18.78
CA VAL A 92 -0.94 29.35 -19.76
C VAL A 92 -1.04 28.60 -21.08
N GLU A 93 0.05 28.00 -21.55
CA GLU A 93 0.07 27.20 -22.78
C GLU A 93 -0.82 25.98 -22.68
N GLN A 94 -0.76 25.25 -21.55
CA GLN A 94 -1.65 24.11 -21.30
C GLN A 94 -3.12 24.52 -21.31
N ASN A 95 -3.48 25.67 -20.73
CA ASN A 95 -4.84 26.17 -20.76
C ASN A 95 -5.30 26.52 -22.18
N ILE A 96 -4.47 27.20 -22.97
CA ILE A 96 -4.77 27.48 -24.37
C ILE A 96 -5.02 26.18 -25.14
N ASN A 97 -4.13 25.19 -24.97
CA ASN A 97 -4.26 23.90 -25.63
C ASN A 97 -5.52 23.16 -25.21
N ALA A 98 -5.96 23.26 -23.95
CA ALA A 98 -7.22 22.70 -23.47
C ALA A 98 -8.44 23.35 -24.15
N TYR A 99 -8.43 24.67 -24.33
CA TYR A 99 -9.50 25.36 -25.07
C TYR A 99 -9.50 25.01 -26.57
N LEU A 100 -8.32 24.92 -27.19
CA LEU A 100 -8.16 24.53 -28.59
C LEU A 100 -8.61 23.09 -28.83
N ALA A 101 -8.41 22.18 -27.87
CA ALA A 101 -8.86 20.80 -27.94
C ALA A 101 -10.41 20.66 -27.98
N THR A 102 -11.16 21.72 -27.65
CA THR A 102 -12.63 21.73 -27.80
C THR A 102 -13.07 22.00 -29.23
N LEU A 103 -12.17 22.37 -30.13
CA LEU A 103 -12.45 22.56 -31.54
C LEU A 103 -12.60 21.22 -32.27
N PRO A 104 -13.42 21.13 -33.33
CA PRO A 104 -13.45 19.94 -34.18
C PRO A 104 -12.11 19.76 -34.89
N THR A 105 -11.82 18.56 -35.37
CA THR A 105 -10.65 18.31 -36.20
C THR A 105 -10.67 19.19 -37.45
N ILE A 106 -9.70 20.09 -37.55
CA ILE A 106 -9.64 21.09 -38.62
C ILE A 106 -8.73 20.56 -39.73
N SER A 107 -9.27 20.52 -40.96
CA SER A 107 -8.45 20.16 -42.11
C SER A 107 -7.69 21.36 -42.69
N LYS A 108 -6.58 21.10 -43.37
CA LYS A 108 -5.70 22.12 -43.94
C LYS A 108 -6.45 23.06 -44.90
N SER A 109 -7.41 22.55 -45.71
CA SER A 109 -8.22 23.35 -46.62
C SER A 109 -9.17 24.30 -45.90
N ARG A 110 -9.64 23.91 -44.72
CA ARG A 110 -10.62 24.65 -43.92
C ARG A 110 -10.00 25.49 -42.81
N ALA A 111 -8.72 25.38 -42.55
CA ALA A 111 -8.06 26.08 -41.43
C ALA A 111 -8.33 27.61 -41.41
N ARG A 112 -8.37 28.25 -42.56
CA ARG A 112 -8.69 29.67 -42.66
C ARG A 112 -10.13 30.05 -42.28
N LEU A 113 -11.08 29.14 -42.44
CA LEU A 113 -12.46 29.36 -42.03
C LEU A 113 -12.62 29.39 -40.51
N TYR A 114 -11.75 28.65 -39.80
CA TYR A 114 -11.73 28.59 -38.34
C TYR A 114 -10.87 29.65 -37.68
N SER A 115 -10.25 30.59 -38.46
CA SER A 115 -9.33 31.61 -37.94
C SER A 115 -9.93 32.38 -36.78
N ARG A 116 -11.18 32.85 -36.93
CA ARG A 116 -11.90 33.62 -35.91
C ARG A 116 -12.14 32.77 -34.65
N GLU A 117 -12.62 31.55 -34.82
CA GLU A 117 -12.93 30.67 -33.72
C GLU A 117 -11.67 30.25 -32.93
N ILE A 118 -10.54 30.00 -33.63
CA ILE A 118 -9.23 29.74 -33.01
C ILE A 118 -8.78 30.97 -32.19
N THR A 119 -8.86 32.16 -32.77
CA THR A 119 -8.50 33.41 -32.08
C THR A 119 -9.40 33.63 -30.86
N ASP A 120 -10.70 33.45 -30.98
CA ASP A 120 -11.66 33.63 -29.88
C ASP A 120 -11.41 32.61 -28.73
N LYS A 121 -11.08 31.36 -29.06
CA LYS A 121 -10.72 30.33 -28.06
C LYS A 121 -9.42 30.68 -27.32
N ILE A 122 -8.37 31.11 -28.04
CA ILE A 122 -7.11 31.55 -27.45
C ILE A 122 -7.36 32.76 -26.56
N THR A 123 -8.08 33.78 -27.05
CA THR A 123 -8.40 35.00 -26.29
C THR A 123 -9.17 34.66 -25.01
N THR A 124 -10.17 33.78 -25.11
CA THR A 124 -10.97 33.34 -23.95
C THR A 124 -10.10 32.59 -22.92
N ALA A 125 -9.19 31.74 -23.40
CA ALA A 125 -8.23 31.05 -22.51
C ALA A 125 -7.33 32.02 -21.76
N MET A 126 -6.89 33.12 -22.44
CA MET A 126 -6.05 34.17 -21.85
C MET A 126 -6.79 34.99 -20.79
N HIS A 127 -8.09 35.25 -20.95
CA HIS A 127 -8.89 35.97 -19.95
C HIS A 127 -8.83 35.31 -18.58
N SER A 128 -8.74 33.98 -18.53
CA SER A 128 -8.64 33.22 -17.27
C SER A 128 -7.38 33.58 -16.45
N PHE A 129 -6.35 34.04 -17.11
CA PHE A 129 -5.09 34.48 -16.52
C PHE A 129 -4.96 36.01 -16.38
N GLY A 130 -6.04 36.75 -16.67
CA GLY A 130 -6.05 38.20 -16.54
C GLY A 130 -5.50 38.97 -17.75
N TYR A 131 -5.29 38.32 -18.89
CA TYR A 131 -4.87 38.99 -20.13
C TYR A 131 -6.10 39.26 -21.01
N TYR A 132 -6.55 40.51 -21.05
CA TYR A 132 -7.79 40.88 -21.75
C TYR A 132 -7.57 41.56 -23.08
N HIS A 133 -6.32 41.90 -23.40
CA HIS A 133 -5.90 42.50 -24.66
C HIS A 133 -4.80 41.67 -25.36
N PRO A 134 -4.96 40.35 -25.49
CA PRO A 134 -3.98 39.57 -26.22
C PRO A 134 -4.10 39.84 -27.71
N THR A 135 -2.96 39.81 -28.39
CA THR A 135 -2.93 39.85 -29.86
C THR A 135 -2.55 38.47 -30.38
N VAL A 136 -3.40 37.89 -31.23
CA VAL A 136 -3.17 36.58 -31.81
C VAL A 136 -3.00 36.70 -33.32
N THR A 137 -1.85 36.30 -33.82
CA THR A 137 -1.58 36.22 -35.27
C THR A 137 -1.46 34.76 -35.68
N LEU A 138 -2.12 34.41 -36.78
CA LEU A 138 -2.17 33.03 -37.25
C LEU A 138 -1.37 32.87 -38.55
N ASP A 139 -0.33 32.01 -38.49
CA ASP A 139 0.45 31.63 -39.65
C ASP A 139 -0.04 30.30 -40.18
N PHE A 140 -0.66 30.32 -41.37
CA PHE A 140 -1.26 29.14 -41.96
C PHE A 140 -0.24 28.29 -42.72
N PRO A 141 -0.34 26.97 -42.71
CA PRO A 141 0.55 26.10 -43.47
C PRO A 141 0.48 26.38 -44.98
N LYS A 142 1.62 26.36 -45.66
CA LYS A 142 1.69 26.61 -47.11
C LYS A 142 0.93 25.53 -47.88
N LYS A 143 0.06 25.94 -48.83
CA LYS A 143 -0.79 24.99 -49.61
C LYS A 143 0.05 23.96 -50.39
N GLU A 144 1.22 24.34 -50.87
CA GLU A 144 2.10 23.54 -51.74
C GLU A 144 3.00 22.56 -50.98
N SER A 145 3.15 22.67 -49.67
CA SER A 145 3.97 21.78 -48.87
C SER A 145 3.19 20.59 -48.32
N LEU A 146 3.57 19.40 -48.72
CA LEU A 146 2.99 18.14 -48.21
C LEU A 146 3.37 17.86 -46.74
N PHE A 147 4.44 18.51 -46.25
CA PHE A 147 5.02 18.27 -44.93
C PHE A 147 4.64 19.31 -43.89
N ASP A 148 4.14 20.49 -44.30
CA ASP A 148 3.74 21.56 -43.39
C ASP A 148 2.27 21.34 -42.98
N ARG A 149 2.09 20.81 -41.78
CA ARG A 149 0.79 20.50 -41.19
C ARG A 149 0.50 21.27 -39.90
N SER A 150 1.35 22.25 -39.55
CA SER A 150 1.16 23.06 -38.36
C SER A 150 0.63 24.43 -38.68
N LEU A 151 -0.43 24.86 -38.01
CA LEU A 151 -0.87 26.23 -37.92
C LEU A 151 -0.21 26.85 -36.71
N LYS A 152 0.60 27.91 -36.89
CA LYS A 152 1.28 28.57 -35.80
C LYS A 152 0.43 29.74 -35.31
N ALA A 153 0.04 29.69 -34.04
CA ALA A 153 -0.65 30.76 -33.36
C ALA A 153 0.39 31.54 -32.52
N ASN A 154 0.82 32.66 -33.03
CA ASN A 154 1.73 33.57 -32.30
C ASN A 154 0.89 34.47 -31.40
N VAL A 155 1.08 34.34 -30.09
CA VAL A 155 0.29 35.00 -29.04
C VAL A 155 1.19 36.04 -28.35
N ASP A 156 0.77 37.29 -28.43
CA ASP A 156 1.28 38.34 -27.53
C ASP A 156 0.23 38.52 -26.42
N LEU A 157 0.66 38.30 -25.18
CA LEU A 157 -0.23 38.33 -24.01
C LEU A 157 -0.79 39.73 -23.72
N GLY A 158 -0.07 40.79 -24.14
CA GLY A 158 -0.42 42.14 -23.75
C GLY A 158 -0.19 42.41 -22.25
N LYS A 159 -0.77 43.53 -21.78
CA LYS A 159 -0.67 43.92 -20.36
C LYS A 159 -1.65 43.09 -19.50
N PRO A 160 -1.19 42.47 -18.41
CA PRO A 160 -2.07 41.78 -17.48
C PRO A 160 -2.90 42.76 -16.65
N LEU A 161 -4.08 42.31 -16.19
CA LEU A 161 -4.92 43.07 -15.27
C LEU A 161 -4.48 42.84 -13.82
N PHE A 162 -4.49 43.93 -13.05
CA PHE A 162 -4.25 43.91 -11.61
C PHE A 162 -5.58 44.09 -10.84
N ILE A 163 -5.67 43.46 -9.69
CA ILE A 163 -6.77 43.65 -8.77
C ILE A 163 -6.60 45.03 -8.11
N ARG A 164 -7.54 45.94 -8.37
CA ARG A 164 -7.56 47.27 -7.75
C ARG A 164 -8.15 47.20 -6.34
N ASN A 165 -9.33 46.61 -6.22
CA ASN A 165 -10.04 46.42 -4.95
C ASN A 165 -10.45 44.96 -4.77
N CYS A 166 -10.16 44.40 -3.61
CA CYS A 166 -10.51 43.03 -3.25
C CYS A 166 -11.33 43.01 -1.96
N GLN A 167 -12.64 42.82 -2.10
CA GLN A 167 -13.59 42.73 -1.00
C GLN A 167 -14.09 41.28 -0.88
N ILE A 168 -13.59 40.56 0.11
CA ILE A 168 -14.00 39.20 0.42
C ILE A 168 -14.49 39.19 1.85
N GLU A 169 -15.77 38.91 2.05
CA GLU A 169 -16.43 38.95 3.34
C GLU A 169 -17.06 37.60 3.65
N VAL A 170 -16.86 37.14 4.87
CA VAL A 170 -17.55 35.96 5.44
C VAL A 170 -18.50 36.46 6.50
N ILE A 171 -19.78 36.15 6.35
CA ILE A 171 -20.85 36.50 7.31
C ILE A 171 -21.46 35.23 7.91
N GLY A 172 -22.32 35.41 8.93
CA GLY A 172 -22.89 34.32 9.69
C GLY A 172 -21.95 33.85 10.82
N GLU A 173 -22.28 32.73 11.45
CA GLU A 173 -21.47 32.20 12.59
C GLU A 173 -20.03 31.86 12.18
N GLY A 174 -19.78 31.53 10.89
CA GLY A 174 -18.46 31.20 10.36
C GLY A 174 -17.48 32.37 10.35
N ALA A 175 -17.95 33.62 10.42
CA ALA A 175 -17.09 34.81 10.45
C ALA A 175 -16.08 34.78 11.62
N TYR A 176 -16.41 34.10 12.72
CA TYR A 176 -15.53 33.96 13.87
C TYR A 176 -14.52 32.83 13.79
N TYR A 177 -14.52 32.04 12.69
CA TYR A 177 -13.60 30.90 12.54
C TYR A 177 -12.37 31.27 11.72
N SER A 178 -11.21 31.24 12.35
CA SER A 178 -9.92 31.56 11.73
C SER A 178 -9.61 30.72 10.48
N SER A 179 -10.25 29.55 10.36
CA SER A 179 -10.06 28.68 9.18
C SER A 179 -10.56 29.32 7.88
N PHE A 180 -11.60 30.15 7.89
CA PHE A 180 -12.07 30.87 6.71
C PHE A 180 -11.12 32.03 6.35
N ALA A 181 -10.69 32.79 7.36
CA ALA A 181 -9.70 33.85 7.16
C ALA A 181 -8.39 33.30 6.53
N LYS A 182 -7.93 32.17 7.03
CA LYS A 182 -6.75 31.47 6.48
C LYS A 182 -6.92 31.08 5.00
N ILE A 183 -8.08 30.55 4.61
CA ILE A 183 -8.38 30.19 3.21
C ILE A 183 -8.36 31.44 2.32
N ILE A 184 -8.91 32.56 2.80
CA ILE A 184 -8.88 33.84 2.08
C ILE A 184 -7.44 34.32 1.90
N ASP A 185 -6.63 34.30 2.94
CA ASP A 185 -5.22 34.72 2.89
C ASP A 185 -4.38 33.85 1.93
N GLU A 186 -4.62 32.55 1.92
CA GLU A 186 -3.92 31.57 1.06
C GLU A 186 -4.39 31.64 -0.41
N SER A 187 -5.51 32.28 -0.72
CA SER A 187 -6.04 32.36 -2.09
C SER A 187 -5.15 33.15 -3.06
N GLY A 188 -4.28 34.03 -2.54
CA GLY A 188 -3.46 34.93 -3.34
C GLY A 188 -4.23 36.11 -3.96
N LEU A 189 -5.52 36.26 -3.62
CA LEU A 189 -6.35 37.37 -4.11
C LEU A 189 -6.21 38.56 -3.16
N LYS A 190 -5.40 39.55 -3.55
CA LYS A 190 -5.14 40.78 -2.80
C LYS A 190 -5.06 41.97 -3.76
N SER A 191 -5.34 43.17 -3.26
CA SER A 191 -5.13 44.38 -4.06
C SER A 191 -3.70 44.44 -4.58
N TYR A 192 -3.54 44.91 -5.79
CA TYR A 192 -2.27 45.02 -6.52
C TYR A 192 -1.61 43.68 -6.92
N THR A 193 -2.32 42.55 -6.83
CA THR A 193 -1.89 41.29 -7.41
C THR A 193 -2.52 41.07 -8.79
N LEU A 194 -1.94 40.16 -9.60
CA LEU A 194 -2.48 39.78 -10.90
C LEU A 194 -3.84 39.07 -10.77
N LEU A 195 -4.80 39.46 -11.59
CA LEU A 195 -6.08 38.79 -11.66
C LEU A 195 -5.90 37.40 -12.28
N ARG A 196 -6.23 36.33 -11.50
CA ARG A 196 -6.33 34.97 -11.99
C ARG A 196 -7.71 34.42 -11.61
N HIS A 197 -8.58 34.19 -12.61
CA HIS A 197 -9.92 33.68 -12.38
C HIS A 197 -9.91 32.34 -11.67
N GLY A 198 -8.94 31.47 -11.99
CA GLY A 198 -8.77 30.18 -11.32
C GLY A 198 -8.61 30.28 -9.81
N ASN A 199 -7.93 31.31 -9.30
CA ASN A 199 -7.79 31.53 -7.87
C ASN A 199 -9.12 31.93 -7.21
N TYR A 200 -9.93 32.72 -7.92
CA TYR A 200 -11.25 33.12 -7.44
C TYR A 200 -12.22 31.93 -7.36
N GLU A 201 -12.25 31.07 -8.38
CA GLU A 201 -13.06 29.86 -8.36
C GLU A 201 -12.59 28.87 -7.28
N LYS A 202 -11.26 28.66 -7.18
CA LYS A 202 -10.66 27.82 -6.11
C LYS A 202 -11.02 28.34 -4.71
N LEU A 203 -11.02 29.65 -4.51
CA LEU A 203 -11.43 30.25 -3.25
C LEU A 203 -12.89 29.93 -2.91
N LYS A 204 -13.81 30.15 -3.87
CA LYS A 204 -15.24 29.85 -3.67
C LYS A 204 -15.47 28.39 -3.29
N GLU A 205 -14.82 27.47 -4.00
CA GLU A 205 -14.93 26.06 -3.70
C GLU A 205 -14.27 25.67 -2.37
N ALA A 206 -13.13 26.28 -2.02
CA ALA A 206 -12.47 26.04 -0.74
C ALA A 206 -13.33 26.51 0.44
N LEU A 207 -13.97 27.68 0.32
CA LEU A 207 -14.91 28.19 1.34
C LEU A 207 -16.11 27.26 1.50
N LYS A 208 -16.77 26.84 0.41
CA LYS A 208 -17.89 25.90 0.44
C LYS A 208 -17.48 24.54 1.06
N ARG A 209 -16.38 23.97 0.59
CA ARG A 209 -15.86 22.70 1.12
C ARG A 209 -15.58 22.80 2.62
N ARG A 210 -14.89 23.89 3.06
CA ARG A 210 -14.60 24.10 4.47
C ARG A 210 -15.87 24.26 5.31
N ALA A 211 -16.86 24.97 4.82
CA ALA A 211 -18.15 25.10 5.46
C ALA A 211 -18.80 23.74 5.73
N LEU A 212 -18.89 22.89 4.70
CA LEU A 212 -19.44 21.54 4.82
C LEU A 212 -18.61 20.65 5.77
N GLU A 213 -17.28 20.77 5.74
CA GLU A 213 -16.37 19.99 6.61
C GLU A 213 -16.64 20.23 8.10
N ILE A 214 -17.00 21.44 8.48
CA ILE A 214 -17.18 21.83 9.88
C ILE A 214 -18.64 22.05 10.28
N GLY A 215 -19.60 21.73 9.38
CA GLY A 215 -21.01 21.65 9.72
C GLY A 215 -21.84 22.88 9.38
N PHE A 216 -21.41 23.72 8.46
CA PHE A 216 -22.22 24.82 7.90
C PHE A 216 -22.91 24.37 6.63
N PHE A 217 -24.01 23.64 6.74
CA PHE A 217 -24.68 23.03 5.59
C PHE A 217 -25.59 23.99 4.82
N ASP A 218 -25.93 25.14 5.40
CA ASP A 218 -26.72 26.18 4.73
C ASP A 218 -25.84 27.26 4.09
N ALA A 219 -24.52 27.03 4.05
CA ALA A 219 -23.57 28.00 3.53
C ALA A 219 -23.81 28.26 2.04
N LYS A 220 -23.85 29.53 1.67
CA LYS A 220 -24.12 30.00 0.32
C LYS A 220 -23.30 31.25 -0.04
N ILE A 221 -23.08 31.45 -1.31
CA ILE A 221 -22.50 32.67 -1.84
C ILE A 221 -23.64 33.65 -2.10
N ILE A 222 -23.62 34.77 -1.40
CA ILE A 222 -24.63 35.84 -1.55
C ILE A 222 -24.29 36.72 -2.76
N SER A 223 -23.01 37.09 -2.89
CA SER A 223 -22.52 37.89 -4.00
C SER A 223 -21.19 37.33 -4.52
N SER A 224 -21.02 37.26 -5.83
CA SER A 224 -19.83 36.75 -6.50
C SER A 224 -19.63 37.50 -7.80
N ARG A 225 -18.77 38.52 -7.80
CA ARG A 225 -18.56 39.41 -8.94
C ARG A 225 -17.08 39.70 -9.14
N ILE A 226 -16.64 39.71 -10.41
CA ILE A 226 -15.39 40.28 -10.85
C ILE A 226 -15.76 41.37 -11.88
N LEU A 227 -15.49 42.60 -11.54
CA LEU A 227 -15.74 43.77 -12.42
C LEU A 227 -14.44 44.11 -13.13
N VAL A 228 -14.39 43.93 -14.44
CA VAL A 228 -13.20 44.11 -15.26
C VAL A 228 -13.27 45.46 -15.99
N TYR A 229 -12.32 46.34 -15.75
CA TYR A 229 -12.16 47.61 -16.42
C TYR A 229 -11.01 47.48 -17.42
N LYS A 230 -11.33 47.05 -18.64
CA LYS A 230 -10.36 46.70 -19.67
C LYS A 230 -9.43 47.86 -20.04
N GLU A 231 -9.96 49.05 -20.22
CA GLU A 231 -9.19 50.24 -20.62
C GLU A 231 -8.16 50.67 -19.58
N GLN A 232 -8.45 50.41 -18.28
CA GLN A 232 -7.57 50.75 -17.18
C GLN A 232 -6.64 49.60 -16.77
N ASN A 233 -6.81 48.41 -17.35
CA ASN A 233 -6.15 47.15 -16.97
C ASN A 233 -6.25 46.82 -15.47
N VAL A 234 -7.44 47.04 -14.89
CA VAL A 234 -7.74 46.72 -13.48
C VAL A 234 -9.05 45.96 -13.32
N ALA A 235 -9.18 45.27 -12.20
CA ALA A 235 -10.40 44.62 -11.83
C ALA A 235 -10.72 44.81 -10.35
N ASP A 236 -12.01 44.81 -10.01
CA ASP A 236 -12.50 44.77 -8.64
C ASP A 236 -13.14 43.40 -8.38
N ILE A 237 -12.81 42.81 -7.22
CA ILE A 237 -13.37 41.56 -6.77
C ILE A 237 -14.29 41.82 -5.61
N GLN A 238 -15.51 41.27 -5.68
CA GLN A 238 -16.47 41.25 -4.60
C GLN A 238 -16.98 39.81 -4.37
N LEU A 239 -16.83 39.30 -3.17
CA LEU A 239 -17.32 38.00 -2.74
C LEU A 239 -17.90 38.11 -1.34
N VAL A 240 -19.19 37.77 -1.19
CA VAL A 240 -19.83 37.67 0.12
C VAL A 240 -20.29 36.23 0.31
N PHE A 241 -19.71 35.57 1.29
CA PHE A 241 -19.99 34.18 1.67
C PHE A 241 -20.71 34.13 3.00
N ASP A 242 -21.97 33.71 3.00
CA ASP A 242 -22.77 33.49 4.19
C ASP A 242 -22.65 32.03 4.61
N THR A 243 -22.15 31.80 5.80
CA THR A 243 -22.02 30.45 6.37
C THR A 243 -23.32 29.93 6.97
N GLY A 244 -24.24 30.84 7.33
CA GLY A 244 -25.41 30.47 8.15
C GLY A 244 -25.01 30.01 9.55
N LYS A 245 -25.81 29.08 10.13
CA LYS A 245 -25.60 28.49 11.47
C LYS A 245 -24.78 27.20 11.37
N ARG A 246 -24.01 26.91 12.40
CA ARG A 246 -23.25 25.66 12.53
C ARG A 246 -24.12 24.56 13.14
N TYR A 247 -24.20 23.42 12.44
CA TYR A 247 -24.98 22.27 12.88
C TYR A 247 -24.19 21.35 13.81
N GLN A 248 -24.92 20.60 14.63
CA GLN A 248 -24.43 19.57 15.55
C GLN A 248 -24.80 18.17 15.01
N PHE A 249 -24.12 17.15 15.51
CA PHE A 249 -24.54 15.77 15.30
C PHE A 249 -25.90 15.53 15.98
N GLY A 250 -26.82 14.94 15.25
CA GLY A 250 -28.07 14.39 15.75
C GLY A 250 -27.95 12.92 16.09
N ALA A 251 -29.09 12.26 16.26
CA ALA A 251 -29.17 10.84 16.55
C ALA A 251 -28.60 9.98 15.41
N VAL A 252 -28.02 8.83 15.77
CA VAL A 252 -27.62 7.81 14.79
C VAL A 252 -28.86 7.00 14.39
N ILE A 253 -29.19 7.01 13.10
CA ILE A 253 -30.31 6.29 12.50
C ILE A 253 -29.77 5.06 11.81
N ALA A 254 -30.28 3.88 12.20
CA ALA A 254 -29.95 2.60 11.60
C ALA A 254 -31.18 1.68 11.64
N ASP A 255 -31.32 0.79 10.67
CA ASP A 255 -32.33 -0.25 10.69
C ASP A 255 -32.03 -1.32 11.76
N ALA A 256 -32.98 -2.20 12.05
CA ALA A 256 -32.86 -3.21 13.10
C ALA A 256 -31.65 -4.14 12.87
N LYS A 257 -31.40 -4.54 11.63
CA LYS A 257 -30.29 -5.41 11.24
C LYS A 257 -28.94 -4.70 11.43
N THR A 258 -28.82 -3.47 11.02
CA THR A 258 -27.61 -2.66 11.21
C THR A 258 -27.35 -2.41 12.70
N LYS A 259 -28.38 -2.14 13.52
CA LYS A 259 -28.24 -1.98 14.98
C LYS A 259 -27.62 -3.22 15.62
N GLU A 260 -28.07 -4.42 15.26
CA GLU A 260 -27.47 -5.66 15.72
C GLU A 260 -26.01 -5.79 15.30
N LEU A 261 -25.71 -5.48 14.03
CA LEU A 261 -24.35 -5.51 13.49
C LEU A 261 -23.41 -4.46 14.11
N MET A 262 -23.92 -3.33 14.59
CA MET A 262 -23.11 -2.29 15.23
C MET A 262 -22.58 -2.71 16.61
N HIS A 263 -23.21 -3.66 17.29
CA HIS A 263 -22.88 -4.00 18.68
C HIS A 263 -21.36 -4.24 18.91
N PRO A 264 -20.63 -5.03 18.10
CA PRO A 264 -19.19 -5.26 18.30
C PRO A 264 -18.31 -4.05 17.99
N SER A 265 -18.85 -2.98 17.45
CA SER A 265 -18.11 -1.79 17.00
C SER A 265 -18.62 -0.47 17.60
N LEU A 266 -19.51 -0.53 18.61
CA LEU A 266 -20.05 0.66 19.28
C LEU A 266 -18.95 1.57 19.85
N SER A 267 -17.86 0.98 20.34
CA SER A 267 -16.72 1.71 20.88
C SER A 267 -15.92 2.52 19.83
N LEU A 268 -16.21 2.32 18.55
CA LEU A 268 -15.54 3.05 17.46
C LEU A 268 -16.19 4.40 17.17
N GLN A 269 -17.44 4.61 17.64
CA GLN A 269 -18.12 5.89 17.44
C GLN A 269 -17.37 7.00 18.20
N ASN A 270 -16.88 7.99 17.47
CA ASN A 270 -16.00 9.06 17.96
C ASN A 270 -16.69 10.43 18.02
N PHE A 271 -18.02 10.44 17.96
CA PHE A 271 -18.86 11.62 18.11
C PHE A 271 -20.09 11.30 18.97
N VAL A 272 -20.66 12.31 19.58
CA VAL A 272 -21.88 12.21 20.39
C VAL A 272 -22.94 13.19 19.89
N GLU A 273 -24.20 12.88 20.12
CA GLU A 273 -25.31 13.79 19.81
C GLU A 273 -25.13 15.13 20.56
N GLY A 274 -25.37 16.25 19.85
CA GLY A 274 -25.19 17.61 20.38
C GLY A 274 -23.75 18.15 20.25
N GLU A 275 -22.78 17.33 19.82
CA GLU A 275 -21.45 17.83 19.50
C GLU A 275 -21.45 18.49 18.11
N TYR A 276 -20.65 19.55 17.91
CA TYR A 276 -20.56 20.21 16.61
C TYR A 276 -20.07 19.24 15.51
N PHE A 277 -20.78 19.27 14.39
CA PHE A 277 -20.52 18.40 13.26
C PHE A 277 -19.08 18.58 12.72
N SER A 278 -18.48 17.45 12.36
CA SER A 278 -17.16 17.37 11.73
C SER A 278 -17.13 16.21 10.74
N SER A 279 -16.96 16.51 9.46
CA SER A 279 -16.77 15.48 8.42
C SER A 279 -15.57 14.59 8.69
N LYS A 280 -14.52 15.15 9.34
CA LYS A 280 -13.34 14.36 9.73
C LYS A 280 -13.71 13.26 10.72
N LYS A 281 -14.49 13.58 11.79
CA LYS A 281 -14.95 12.57 12.75
C LYS A 281 -15.78 11.49 12.08
N LEU A 282 -16.66 11.87 11.17
CA LEU A 282 -17.50 10.94 10.43
C LEU A 282 -16.67 10.02 9.51
N SER A 283 -15.68 10.58 8.80
CA SER A 283 -14.74 9.82 7.98
C SER A 283 -13.86 8.89 8.81
N ASP A 284 -13.36 9.37 9.97
CA ASP A 284 -12.57 8.56 10.89
C ASP A 284 -13.40 7.38 11.44
N TYR A 285 -14.69 7.61 11.78
CA TYR A 285 -15.62 6.55 12.20
C TYR A 285 -15.87 5.53 11.08
N THR A 286 -16.16 5.99 9.85
CA THR A 286 -16.33 5.12 8.67
C THR A 286 -15.09 4.27 8.42
N SER A 287 -13.91 4.89 8.50
CA SER A 287 -12.63 4.20 8.34
C SER A 287 -12.39 3.18 9.45
N ALA A 288 -12.71 3.52 10.70
CA ALA A 288 -12.57 2.62 11.83
C ALA A 288 -13.50 1.40 11.72
N LEU A 289 -14.75 1.59 11.26
CA LEU A 289 -15.66 0.48 10.97
C LEU A 289 -15.13 -0.43 9.86
N SER A 290 -14.65 0.16 8.77
CA SER A 290 -14.09 -0.58 7.63
C SER A 290 -12.84 -1.39 8.02
N GLN A 291 -11.99 -0.87 8.89
CA GLN A 291 -10.76 -1.53 9.37
C GLN A 291 -11.03 -2.76 10.24
N THR A 292 -12.24 -2.92 10.81
CA THR A 292 -12.58 -4.12 11.58
C THR A 292 -12.62 -5.38 10.73
N ASN A 293 -12.86 -5.25 9.42
CA ASN A 293 -13.20 -6.32 8.49
C ASN A 293 -14.49 -7.10 8.86
N PHE A 294 -15.31 -6.59 9.78
CA PHE A 294 -16.60 -7.20 10.14
C PHE A 294 -17.63 -7.02 9.03
N TYR A 295 -17.46 -5.97 8.24
CA TYR A 295 -18.42 -5.49 7.25
C TYR A 295 -17.86 -5.57 5.84
N LYS A 296 -18.69 -5.98 4.91
CA LYS A 296 -18.44 -5.95 3.47
C LYS A 296 -18.65 -4.54 2.91
N SER A 297 -19.68 -3.85 3.42
CA SER A 297 -20.01 -2.49 3.05
C SER A 297 -20.30 -1.67 4.32
N VAL A 298 -19.78 -0.45 4.33
CA VAL A 298 -19.98 0.54 5.39
C VAL A 298 -20.42 1.83 4.71
N ASP A 299 -21.68 2.25 4.94
CA ASP A 299 -22.21 3.53 4.48
C ASP A 299 -22.58 4.36 5.71
N VAL A 300 -21.86 5.46 5.94
CA VAL A 300 -22.09 6.40 7.03
C VAL A 300 -22.17 7.79 6.44
N ARG A 301 -23.35 8.40 6.52
CA ARG A 301 -23.61 9.70 5.89
C ARG A 301 -24.51 10.61 6.76
N PRO A 302 -24.31 11.93 6.70
CA PRO A 302 -25.23 12.87 7.35
C PRO A 302 -26.52 12.97 6.53
N LEU A 303 -27.67 12.98 7.20
CA LEU A 303 -28.99 13.20 6.57
C LEU A 303 -29.30 14.69 6.60
N VAL A 304 -28.68 15.44 5.68
CA VAL A 304 -28.81 16.91 5.64
C VAL A 304 -30.26 17.38 5.41
N GLU A 305 -31.03 16.61 4.65
CA GLU A 305 -32.43 16.91 4.36
C GLU A 305 -33.35 16.73 5.60
N GLU A 306 -32.89 15.93 6.57
CA GLU A 306 -33.64 15.63 7.79
C GLU A 306 -33.18 16.49 8.99
N LYS A 307 -32.45 17.58 8.73
CA LYS A 307 -31.96 18.48 9.78
C LYS A 307 -33.12 19.12 10.56
N LYS A 308 -33.03 19.07 11.89
CA LYS A 308 -34.00 19.66 12.81
C LYS A 308 -33.29 20.30 14.00
N GLU A 309 -33.77 21.46 14.44
CA GLU A 309 -33.29 22.14 15.68
C GLU A 309 -31.75 22.30 15.74
N GLY A 310 -31.11 22.56 14.61
CA GLY A 310 -29.65 22.70 14.55
C GLY A 310 -28.86 21.39 14.61
N LYS A 311 -29.53 20.24 14.54
CA LYS A 311 -28.92 18.90 14.52
C LYS A 311 -29.11 18.20 13.19
N ILE A 312 -28.13 17.37 12.81
CA ILE A 312 -28.17 16.55 11.62
C ILE A 312 -28.05 15.08 12.01
N PRO A 313 -29.07 14.26 11.77
CA PRO A 313 -29.00 12.83 12.00
C PRO A 313 -27.92 12.17 11.13
N VAL A 314 -27.31 11.10 11.63
CA VAL A 314 -26.32 10.32 10.90
C VAL A 314 -26.91 8.95 10.57
N SER A 315 -27.05 8.68 9.28
CA SER A 315 -27.44 7.35 8.80
C SER A 315 -26.23 6.41 8.82
N VAL A 316 -26.43 5.23 9.37
CA VAL A 316 -25.46 4.13 9.32
C VAL A 316 -26.12 2.92 8.70
N ALA A 317 -25.52 2.41 7.63
CA ALA A 317 -25.94 1.16 6.98
C ALA A 317 -24.73 0.23 6.84
N LEU A 318 -24.86 -0.99 7.40
CA LEU A 318 -23.80 -1.98 7.45
C LEU A 318 -24.23 -3.28 6.78
N GLU A 319 -23.38 -3.82 5.93
CA GLU A 319 -23.54 -5.17 5.39
C GLU A 319 -22.48 -6.09 6.00
N ARG A 320 -22.92 -7.19 6.62
CA ARG A 320 -22.02 -8.16 7.24
C ARG A 320 -21.08 -8.76 6.19
N GLN A 321 -19.81 -8.91 6.55
CA GLN A 321 -18.83 -9.65 5.76
C GLN A 321 -19.22 -11.13 5.64
N SER A 322 -18.78 -11.79 4.58
CA SER A 322 -18.95 -13.23 4.39
C SER A 322 -18.47 -13.99 5.61
N LYS A 323 -19.27 -15.00 6.04
CA LYS A 323 -18.94 -15.80 7.24
C LYS A 323 -17.59 -16.52 7.12
N ASN A 324 -17.21 -16.90 5.92
CA ASN A 324 -15.94 -17.54 5.61
C ASN A 324 -15.32 -16.84 4.39
N LEU A 325 -14.06 -16.48 4.51
CA LEU A 325 -13.24 -15.93 3.42
C LEU A 325 -12.07 -16.89 3.18
N PHE A 326 -11.96 -17.39 1.97
CA PHE A 326 -10.82 -18.20 1.54
C PHE A 326 -9.94 -17.40 0.61
N ARG A 327 -8.64 -17.46 0.84
CA ARG A 327 -7.64 -16.86 -0.03
C ARG A 327 -6.62 -17.91 -0.40
N VAL A 328 -6.34 -18.04 -1.70
CA VAL A 328 -5.32 -18.93 -2.23
C VAL A 328 -4.25 -18.09 -2.89
N GLY A 329 -3.01 -18.37 -2.61
CA GLY A 329 -1.86 -17.69 -3.18
C GLY A 329 -0.84 -18.68 -3.70
N LEU A 330 -0.23 -18.36 -4.84
CA LEU A 330 0.92 -19.06 -5.38
C LEU A 330 2.05 -18.05 -5.55
N GLY A 331 3.26 -18.44 -5.24
CA GLY A 331 4.44 -17.61 -5.39
C GLY A 331 5.65 -18.45 -5.75
N TYR A 332 6.69 -17.77 -6.20
CA TYR A 332 7.98 -18.37 -6.48
C TYR A 332 9.08 -17.44 -5.97
N SER A 333 10.12 -18.02 -5.41
CA SER A 333 11.39 -17.35 -5.19
C SER A 333 12.54 -18.33 -5.31
N THR A 334 13.71 -17.81 -5.63
CA THR A 334 14.94 -18.64 -5.65
C THR A 334 15.33 -19.15 -4.28
N ASP A 335 14.85 -18.52 -3.21
CA ASP A 335 15.13 -18.91 -1.83
C ASP A 335 14.25 -20.08 -1.36
N GLU A 336 12.94 -20.06 -1.67
CA GLU A 336 11.96 -21.03 -1.17
C GLU A 336 11.38 -21.94 -2.26
N SER A 337 11.79 -21.76 -3.54
CA SER A 337 11.19 -22.40 -4.71
C SER A 337 9.70 -22.05 -4.86
N VAL A 338 8.85 -22.99 -5.26
CA VAL A 338 7.41 -22.78 -5.35
C VAL A 338 6.82 -22.71 -3.94
N ARG A 339 5.94 -21.73 -3.73
CA ARG A 339 5.22 -21.52 -2.47
C ARG A 339 3.72 -21.47 -2.70
N GLY A 340 2.99 -22.30 -1.96
CA GLY A 340 1.53 -22.27 -1.89
C GLY A 340 1.04 -21.72 -0.55
N ILE A 341 -0.03 -20.95 -0.57
CA ILE A 341 -0.70 -20.41 0.63
C ILE A 341 -2.19 -20.66 0.51
N LEU A 342 -2.79 -21.18 1.56
CA LEU A 342 -4.23 -21.26 1.76
C LEU A 342 -4.56 -20.55 3.08
N ALA A 343 -5.40 -19.53 3.02
CA ALA A 343 -5.87 -18.83 4.20
C ALA A 343 -7.38 -18.92 4.32
N TRP A 344 -7.86 -19.07 5.56
CA TRP A 344 -9.27 -19.10 5.91
C TRP A 344 -9.53 -18.13 7.06
N ASP A 345 -10.41 -17.18 6.82
CA ASP A 345 -10.78 -16.16 7.79
C ASP A 345 -12.28 -16.21 8.09
N LYS A 346 -12.61 -16.03 9.37
CA LYS A 346 -13.96 -15.75 9.89
C LYS A 346 -13.92 -14.36 10.55
N PRO A 347 -14.23 -13.28 9.82
CA PRO A 347 -14.06 -11.92 10.30
C PRO A 347 -14.92 -11.57 11.52
N LEU A 348 -16.11 -12.13 11.60
CA LEU A 348 -17.06 -11.91 12.69
C LEU A 348 -17.72 -13.22 13.09
N ILE A 349 -17.36 -13.76 14.26
CA ILE A 349 -17.90 -15.03 14.77
C ILE A 349 -19.20 -14.77 15.55
N ASN A 350 -19.20 -13.79 16.44
CA ASN A 350 -20.30 -13.50 17.36
C ASN A 350 -20.53 -11.98 17.51
N SER A 351 -21.57 -11.61 18.23
CA SER A 351 -21.94 -10.21 18.52
C SER A 351 -20.91 -9.46 19.36
N LYS A 352 -19.95 -10.14 20.00
CA LYS A 352 -18.84 -9.53 20.75
C LYS A 352 -17.65 -9.16 19.86
N GLY A 353 -17.70 -9.43 18.54
CA GLY A 353 -16.65 -9.08 17.61
C GLY A 353 -15.47 -10.04 17.55
N HIS A 354 -15.62 -11.27 18.06
CA HIS A 354 -14.56 -12.27 17.97
C HIS A 354 -14.32 -12.63 16.50
N SER A 355 -13.07 -12.89 16.14
CA SER A 355 -12.67 -13.32 14.79
C SER A 355 -11.67 -14.46 14.87
N PHE A 356 -11.62 -15.23 13.79
CA PHE A 356 -10.67 -16.33 13.62
C PHE A 356 -9.99 -16.19 12.26
N SER A 357 -8.71 -16.45 12.24
CA SER A 357 -7.94 -16.55 11.01
C SER A 357 -6.98 -17.73 11.08
N SER A 358 -6.84 -18.44 9.99
CA SER A 358 -5.83 -19.48 9.85
C SER A 358 -5.17 -19.37 8.49
N TYR A 359 -3.91 -19.78 8.42
CA TYR A 359 -3.27 -20.00 7.15
C TYR A 359 -2.38 -21.24 7.19
N PHE A 360 -2.27 -21.85 6.04
CA PHE A 360 -1.34 -22.92 5.75
C PHE A 360 -0.43 -22.48 4.59
N ARG A 361 0.87 -22.56 4.81
CA ARG A 361 1.89 -22.28 3.80
C ARG A 361 2.76 -23.52 3.59
N VAL A 362 3.05 -23.83 2.34
CA VAL A 362 3.94 -24.92 1.97
C VAL A 362 4.96 -24.41 0.94
N SER A 363 6.23 -24.68 1.18
CA SER A 363 7.33 -24.51 0.24
C SER A 363 8.30 -25.68 0.37
N SER A 364 9.36 -25.71 -0.48
CA SER A 364 10.37 -26.78 -0.42
C SER A 364 11.16 -26.83 0.88
N ILE A 365 11.27 -25.68 1.58
CA ILE A 365 12.10 -25.52 2.77
C ILE A 365 11.32 -25.24 4.04
N LYS A 366 10.01 -24.90 3.93
CA LYS A 366 9.20 -24.55 5.08
C LYS A 366 7.74 -24.91 4.86
N GLN A 367 7.16 -25.62 5.85
CA GLN A 367 5.72 -25.83 5.98
C GLN A 367 5.27 -25.18 7.29
N ASP A 368 4.23 -24.36 7.21
CA ASP A 368 3.79 -23.53 8.33
C ASP A 368 2.27 -23.48 8.38
N ALA A 369 1.71 -23.94 9.47
CA ALA A 369 0.28 -23.89 9.76
C ALA A 369 0.05 -23.04 10.99
N GLN A 370 -0.84 -22.05 10.92
CA GLN A 370 -1.20 -21.27 12.10
C GLN A 370 -2.69 -20.98 12.19
N ALA A 371 -3.16 -20.81 13.42
CA ALA A 371 -4.50 -20.39 13.77
C ALA A 371 -4.43 -19.26 14.80
N ILE A 372 -5.23 -18.22 14.59
CA ILE A 372 -5.32 -17.05 15.46
C ILE A 372 -6.79 -16.81 15.82
N TYR A 373 -7.08 -16.75 17.10
CA TYR A 373 -8.39 -16.38 17.63
C TYR A 373 -8.29 -15.03 18.33
N LYS A 374 -8.99 -14.01 17.80
CA LYS A 374 -8.95 -12.64 18.29
C LYS A 374 -10.20 -12.31 19.09
N ILE A 375 -10.01 -11.63 20.21
CA ILE A 375 -11.04 -11.21 21.17
C ILE A 375 -10.88 -9.69 21.38
N PRO A 376 -11.76 -8.85 20.82
CA PRO A 376 -11.76 -7.41 21.10
C PRO A 376 -11.95 -7.13 22.59
N HIS A 377 -11.26 -6.09 23.07
CA HIS A 377 -11.43 -5.58 24.44
C HIS A 377 -12.13 -4.21 24.39
N LYS A 378 -11.40 -3.10 24.43
CA LYS A 378 -11.99 -1.76 24.40
C LYS A 378 -12.24 -1.26 22.98
N ASN A 379 -11.35 -1.55 22.07
CA ASN A 379 -11.42 -1.13 20.67
C ASN A 379 -11.01 -2.27 19.75
N PRO A 380 -11.88 -2.78 18.87
CA PRO A 380 -11.59 -3.95 18.05
C PRO A 380 -10.39 -3.78 17.10
N ASN A 381 -9.99 -2.54 16.78
CA ASN A 381 -8.84 -2.27 15.93
C ASN A 381 -7.54 -2.07 16.72
N LEU A 382 -7.64 -1.50 17.93
CA LEU A 382 -6.48 -0.98 18.65
C LEU A 382 -6.20 -1.69 19.97
N ASP A 383 -7.21 -2.32 20.59
CA ASP A 383 -7.12 -2.91 21.91
C ASP A 383 -7.83 -4.26 21.93
N TYR A 384 -7.07 -5.36 21.90
CA TYR A 384 -7.62 -6.71 21.82
C TYR A 384 -6.64 -7.76 22.32
N PHE A 385 -7.19 -8.90 22.72
CA PHE A 385 -6.44 -10.12 22.99
C PHE A 385 -6.43 -11.02 21.76
N TYR A 386 -5.41 -11.86 21.62
CA TYR A 386 -5.47 -12.99 20.71
C TYR A 386 -4.65 -14.18 21.21
N ILE A 387 -5.10 -15.37 20.80
CA ILE A 387 -4.39 -16.62 21.00
C ILE A 387 -3.88 -17.06 19.63
N LYS A 388 -2.62 -17.43 19.58
CA LYS A 388 -1.99 -17.96 18.37
C LYS A 388 -1.49 -19.37 18.64
N LEU A 389 -1.85 -20.30 17.75
CA LEU A 389 -1.30 -21.65 17.67
C LEU A 389 -0.58 -21.76 16.32
N ALA A 390 0.61 -22.31 16.28
CA ALA A 390 1.33 -22.55 15.05
C ALA A 390 2.18 -23.82 15.13
N GLN A 391 2.30 -24.50 13.98
CA GLN A 391 3.23 -25.60 13.76
C GLN A 391 4.09 -25.25 12.55
N THR A 392 5.41 -25.27 12.70
CA THR A 392 6.35 -24.97 11.64
C THR A 392 7.35 -26.08 11.49
N HIS A 393 7.40 -26.69 10.32
CA HIS A 393 8.48 -27.57 9.89
C HIS A 393 9.42 -26.79 9.00
N THR A 394 10.73 -26.90 9.25
CA THR A 394 11.76 -26.19 8.51
C THR A 394 12.90 -27.17 8.16
N ASP A 395 13.23 -27.27 6.86
CA ASP A 395 14.31 -28.09 6.33
C ASP A 395 15.12 -27.27 5.33
N PHE A 396 16.27 -26.75 5.74
CA PHE A 396 17.17 -26.04 4.84
C PHE A 396 18.62 -26.12 5.33
N ASN A 397 19.56 -26.24 4.39
CA ASN A 397 20.99 -26.35 4.69
C ASN A 397 21.25 -27.37 5.83
N ASP A 398 21.84 -26.91 6.93
CA ASP A 398 22.17 -27.72 8.10
C ASP A 398 21.10 -27.64 9.20
N THR A 399 19.88 -27.17 8.88
CA THR A 399 18.78 -26.98 9.84
C THR A 399 17.60 -27.86 9.50
N LEU A 400 17.23 -28.74 10.44
CA LEU A 400 15.96 -29.46 10.45
C LEU A 400 15.26 -29.14 11.76
N SER A 401 14.05 -28.60 11.72
CA SER A 401 13.37 -28.14 12.95
C SER A 401 11.85 -28.31 12.82
N ASP A 402 11.27 -28.89 13.88
CA ASP A 402 9.83 -28.99 14.12
C ASP A 402 9.46 -28.14 15.33
N LEU A 403 8.86 -26.96 15.08
CA LEU A 403 8.48 -25.99 16.09
C LEU A 403 6.98 -25.98 16.31
N SER A 404 6.54 -26.34 17.51
CA SER A 404 5.17 -26.15 18.02
C SER A 404 5.12 -24.88 18.86
N HIS A 405 4.20 -23.99 18.55
CA HIS A 405 4.08 -22.67 19.18
C HIS A 405 2.65 -22.42 19.65
N ALA A 406 2.50 -22.02 20.90
CA ALA A 406 1.24 -21.52 21.47
C ALA A 406 1.51 -20.21 22.20
N SER A 407 0.76 -19.16 21.92
CA SER A 407 0.96 -17.88 22.59
C SER A 407 -0.33 -17.14 22.86
N PHE A 408 -0.33 -16.39 23.97
CA PHE A 408 -1.37 -15.46 24.34
C PHE A 408 -0.83 -14.04 24.25
N HIS A 409 -1.59 -13.16 23.63
CA HIS A 409 -1.19 -11.80 23.35
C HIS A 409 -2.21 -10.79 23.84
N TYR A 410 -1.72 -9.65 24.32
CA TYR A 410 -2.49 -8.45 24.56
C TYR A 410 -1.93 -7.30 23.72
N VAL A 411 -2.73 -6.80 22.80
CA VAL A 411 -2.38 -5.66 21.94
C VAL A 411 -3.02 -4.40 22.49
N ALA A 412 -2.20 -3.41 22.79
CA ALA A 412 -2.61 -2.08 23.19
C ALA A 412 -2.02 -1.01 22.26
N ASN A 413 -2.88 -0.21 21.64
CA ASN A 413 -2.48 0.89 20.78
C ASN A 413 -3.32 2.14 21.11
N MET A 414 -3.16 2.64 22.33
CA MET A 414 -4.02 3.71 22.88
C MET A 414 -3.99 5.01 22.07
N THR A 415 -2.88 5.32 21.40
CA THR A 415 -2.71 6.58 20.64
C THR A 415 -2.86 6.40 19.12
N GLY A 416 -3.06 5.17 18.64
CA GLY A 416 -3.08 4.86 17.21
C GLY A 416 -1.70 4.97 16.51
N ILE A 417 -0.64 5.36 17.23
CA ILE A 417 0.69 5.61 16.68
C ILE A 417 1.61 4.39 16.85
N TRP A 418 1.74 3.90 18.08
CA TRP A 418 2.57 2.76 18.43
C TRP A 418 1.72 1.59 18.88
N ARG A 419 1.81 0.45 18.20
CA ARG A 419 1.25 -0.82 18.62
C ARG A 419 2.19 -1.48 19.61
N ARG A 420 1.69 -1.80 20.80
CA ARG A 420 2.34 -2.56 21.85
C ARG A 420 1.68 -3.92 21.91
N ASP A 421 2.45 -4.97 21.75
CA ASP A 421 1.96 -6.35 21.76
C ASP A 421 2.71 -7.10 22.85
N TYR A 422 2.08 -7.29 24.00
CA TYR A 422 2.62 -8.05 25.13
C TYR A 422 2.22 -9.50 24.96
N TYR A 423 3.14 -10.40 25.08
CA TYR A 423 2.85 -11.80 24.86
C TYR A 423 3.54 -12.74 25.85
N LEU A 424 2.94 -13.93 26.03
CA LEU A 424 3.51 -15.09 26.65
C LEU A 424 3.49 -16.22 25.64
N ALA A 425 4.65 -16.73 25.24
CA ALA A 425 4.78 -17.78 24.23
C ALA A 425 5.35 -19.05 24.86
N LEU A 426 4.68 -20.17 24.62
CA LEU A 426 5.15 -21.52 24.88
C LEU A 426 5.60 -22.13 23.56
N GLU A 427 6.86 -22.50 23.45
CA GLU A 427 7.50 -23.04 22.26
C GLU A 427 8.17 -24.36 22.57
N TYR A 428 7.84 -25.41 21.83
CA TYR A 428 8.55 -26.68 21.85
C TYR A 428 9.17 -26.92 20.48
N GLU A 429 10.48 -27.07 20.43
CA GLU A 429 11.24 -27.27 19.20
C GLU A 429 12.09 -28.54 19.29
N ASP A 430 11.88 -29.48 18.36
CA ASP A 430 12.75 -30.64 18.13
C ASP A 430 13.59 -30.33 16.90
N PHE A 431 14.93 -30.32 17.04
CA PHE A 431 15.78 -29.80 15.99
C PHE A 431 17.10 -30.54 15.80
N ILE A 432 17.62 -30.43 14.59
CA ILE A 432 18.99 -30.73 14.22
C ILE A 432 19.58 -29.45 13.62
N GLN A 433 20.68 -28.96 14.21
CA GLN A 433 21.43 -27.83 13.69
C GLN A 433 22.89 -28.20 13.50
N GLY A 434 23.27 -28.54 12.27
CA GLY A 434 24.59 -29.10 11.99
C GLY A 434 24.82 -30.40 12.76
N LEU A 435 25.74 -30.38 13.74
CA LEU A 435 26.04 -31.52 14.59
C LEU A 435 25.22 -31.58 15.91
N GLU A 436 24.46 -30.55 16.19
CA GLU A 436 23.63 -30.44 17.38
C GLU A 436 22.25 -31.05 17.10
N LYS A 437 21.86 -32.05 17.91
CA LYS A 437 20.50 -32.60 17.91
C LYS A 437 19.96 -32.49 19.32
N ASP A 438 18.90 -31.71 19.48
CA ASP A 438 18.33 -31.42 20.79
C ASP A 438 16.85 -31.06 20.70
N LYS A 439 16.22 -30.92 21.87
CA LYS A 439 14.85 -30.48 22.06
C LYS A 439 14.84 -29.32 23.04
N ALA A 440 14.06 -28.31 22.77
CA ALA A 440 13.95 -27.15 23.63
C ALA A 440 12.48 -26.85 23.97
N LEU A 441 12.22 -26.63 25.27
CA LEU A 441 10.92 -26.13 25.74
C LEU A 441 11.13 -24.76 26.35
N ASN A 442 10.46 -23.76 25.81
CA ASN A 442 10.61 -22.38 26.21
C ASN A 442 9.28 -21.72 26.50
N LEU A 443 9.10 -21.20 27.71
CA LEU A 443 8.00 -20.31 28.07
C LEU A 443 8.56 -18.90 28.21
N THR A 444 8.33 -18.07 27.21
CA THR A 444 8.97 -16.76 27.09
C THR A 444 7.96 -15.64 27.12
N PRO A 445 7.99 -14.74 28.12
CA PRO A 445 7.33 -13.45 28.04
C PRO A 445 8.07 -12.52 27.07
N GLY A 446 7.32 -11.69 26.36
CA GLY A 446 7.91 -10.75 25.43
C GLY A 446 7.04 -9.54 25.14
N VAL A 447 7.63 -8.57 24.47
CA VAL A 447 6.96 -7.36 24.01
C VAL A 447 7.44 -6.98 22.61
N ILE A 448 6.47 -6.73 21.73
CA ILE A 448 6.72 -6.19 20.39
C ILE A 448 6.21 -4.75 20.36
N LEU A 449 7.10 -3.81 20.11
CA LEU A 449 6.75 -2.43 19.81
C LEU A 449 6.82 -2.24 18.31
N SER A 450 5.72 -1.83 17.70
CA SER A 450 5.70 -1.64 16.25
C SER A 450 4.96 -0.37 15.83
N ARG A 451 5.43 0.21 14.72
CA ARG A 451 4.81 1.36 14.07
C ARG A 451 4.92 1.20 12.56
N ARG A 452 3.83 1.47 11.86
CA ARG A 452 3.79 1.43 10.40
C ARG A 452 3.02 2.63 9.86
N THR A 453 3.58 3.30 8.86
CA THR A 453 2.99 4.50 8.23
C THR A 453 2.86 4.37 6.72
N THR A 454 3.04 3.17 6.17
CA THR A 454 2.96 2.97 4.72
C THR A 454 1.56 3.29 4.18
N THR A 455 1.50 4.09 3.12
CA THR A 455 0.31 4.40 2.34
C THR A 455 0.50 3.95 0.90
N GLY A 456 -0.56 3.46 0.25
CA GLY A 456 -0.50 3.19 -1.19
C GLY A 456 -0.33 1.73 -1.61
N GLY A 457 -1.12 0.82 -1.08
CA GLY A 457 -1.31 -0.54 -1.65
C GLY A 457 -0.03 -1.36 -1.88
N LEU A 458 0.05 -1.99 -3.06
CA LEU A 458 1.15 -2.86 -3.46
C LEU A 458 2.44 -2.10 -3.86
N ASP A 459 2.33 -0.80 -4.11
CA ASP A 459 3.42 0.07 -4.57
C ASP A 459 3.46 1.39 -3.76
N PRO A 460 3.79 1.34 -2.45
CA PRO A 460 3.77 2.52 -1.60
C PRO A 460 4.81 3.55 -2.06
N LYS A 461 4.41 4.84 -2.17
CA LYS A 461 5.32 5.94 -2.54
C LYS A 461 6.21 6.36 -1.37
N THR A 462 5.64 6.37 -0.17
CA THR A 462 6.35 6.76 1.05
C THR A 462 5.83 5.97 2.24
N GLY A 463 6.69 5.81 3.23
CA GLY A 463 6.33 5.19 4.49
C GLY A 463 7.47 4.43 5.13
N TYR A 464 7.25 4.04 6.37
CA TYR A 464 8.19 3.21 7.11
C TYR A 464 7.48 2.21 8.01
N SER A 465 8.20 1.17 8.40
CA SER A 465 7.80 0.18 9.39
C SER A 465 8.95 -0.04 10.34
N ILE A 466 8.67 0.06 11.64
CA ILE A 466 9.60 -0.25 12.72
C ILE A 466 8.98 -1.38 13.53
N SER A 467 9.75 -2.42 13.83
CA SER A 467 9.35 -3.50 14.72
C SER A 467 10.51 -3.81 15.67
N PHE A 468 10.24 -3.78 16.96
CA PHE A 468 11.20 -4.06 18.01
C PHE A 468 10.63 -5.16 18.90
N ASP A 469 11.14 -6.39 18.75
CA ASP A 469 10.72 -7.58 19.49
C ASP A 469 11.74 -7.91 20.56
N ASN A 470 11.29 -8.01 21.80
CA ASN A 470 12.10 -8.36 22.96
C ASN A 470 11.47 -9.50 23.71
N ARG A 471 12.23 -10.55 24.00
CA ARG A 471 11.78 -11.70 24.78
C ARG A 471 12.81 -12.17 25.78
N PHE A 472 12.33 -12.72 26.88
CA PHE A 472 13.14 -13.19 28.00
C PHE A 472 12.94 -14.68 28.22
N GLY A 473 14.03 -15.39 28.51
CA GLY A 473 14.00 -16.76 28.96
C GLY A 473 14.77 -16.92 30.28
N THR A 474 14.22 -17.67 31.20
CA THR A 474 14.88 -18.02 32.45
C THR A 474 14.76 -19.51 32.70
N LYS A 475 15.83 -20.15 33.22
CA LYS A 475 15.86 -21.59 33.53
C LYS A 475 14.77 -22.06 34.49
N ALA A 476 14.05 -21.16 35.13
CA ALA A 476 12.87 -21.51 35.91
C ALA A 476 11.75 -22.09 35.06
N VAL A 477 11.65 -21.69 33.79
CA VAL A 477 10.55 -22.04 32.87
C VAL A 477 10.99 -22.26 31.41
N THR A 478 12.31 -22.22 31.15
CA THR A 478 12.92 -22.49 29.83
C THR A 478 14.22 -23.27 30.02
N ASP A 479 14.75 -23.84 28.94
CA ASP A 479 16.02 -24.58 28.98
C ASP A 479 17.26 -23.68 29.06
N ALA A 480 17.10 -22.35 28.89
CA ALA A 480 18.21 -21.40 28.83
C ALA A 480 17.86 -20.07 29.48
N ASN A 481 18.88 -19.43 30.12
CA ASN A 481 18.82 -18.03 30.54
C ASN A 481 19.26 -17.15 29.39
N PHE A 482 18.34 -16.37 28.82
CA PHE A 482 18.63 -15.46 27.71
C PHE A 482 17.72 -14.25 27.66
N PHE A 483 18.20 -13.21 27.00
CA PHE A 483 17.44 -12.07 26.51
C PHE A 483 17.67 -11.96 25.01
N ARG A 484 16.59 -12.06 24.21
CA ARG A 484 16.65 -11.87 22.76
C ARG A 484 15.97 -10.57 22.38
N SER A 485 16.69 -9.78 21.61
CA SER A 485 16.21 -8.49 21.10
C SER A 485 16.42 -8.43 19.59
N GLU A 486 15.41 -7.98 18.86
CA GLU A 486 15.47 -7.80 17.42
C GLU A 486 14.76 -6.52 16.99
N LEU A 487 15.49 -5.64 16.31
CA LEU A 487 14.99 -4.41 15.71
C LEU A 487 15.00 -4.56 14.18
N VAL A 488 13.87 -4.33 13.55
CA VAL A 488 13.72 -4.27 12.10
C VAL A 488 13.14 -2.93 11.70
N ILE A 489 13.85 -2.18 10.89
CA ILE A 489 13.39 -0.92 10.30
C ILE A 489 13.36 -1.11 8.78
N LYS A 490 12.24 -0.78 8.16
CA LYS A 490 12.08 -0.75 6.71
C LYS A 490 11.46 0.58 6.31
N GLY A 491 11.85 1.11 5.18
CA GLY A 491 11.22 2.30 4.67
C GLY A 491 11.37 2.46 3.17
N VAL A 492 10.49 3.28 2.63
CA VAL A 492 10.47 3.68 1.23
C VAL A 492 10.16 5.17 1.16
N PHE A 493 10.85 5.88 0.31
CA PHE A 493 10.50 7.24 -0.07
C PHE A 493 10.79 7.47 -1.55
N SER A 494 10.01 8.35 -2.16
CA SER A 494 10.11 8.67 -3.59
C SER A 494 10.64 10.09 -3.74
N PRO A 495 11.92 10.27 -4.11
CA PRO A 495 12.48 11.59 -4.38
C PRO A 495 11.76 12.31 -5.51
N THR A 496 11.28 11.56 -6.50
CA THR A 496 10.42 12.03 -7.59
C THR A 496 9.25 11.05 -7.75
N GLU A 497 8.26 11.38 -8.57
CA GLU A 497 7.14 10.48 -8.85
C GLU A 497 7.56 9.14 -9.49
N ARG A 498 8.70 9.13 -10.18
CA ARG A 498 9.18 7.98 -10.94
C ARG A 498 10.33 7.23 -10.28
N THR A 499 10.96 7.79 -9.25
CA THR A 499 12.10 7.19 -8.55
C THR A 499 11.75 6.78 -7.13
N ARG A 500 12.46 5.79 -6.57
CA ARG A 500 12.29 5.31 -5.22
C ARG A 500 13.61 4.95 -4.56
N VAL A 501 13.68 5.21 -3.27
CA VAL A 501 14.72 4.69 -2.38
C VAL A 501 14.07 3.78 -1.36
N LEU A 502 14.54 2.55 -1.28
CA LEU A 502 14.13 1.57 -0.29
C LEU A 502 15.30 1.29 0.62
N TYR A 503 15.05 1.29 1.93
CA TYR A 503 16.06 0.97 2.93
C TYR A 503 15.52 -0.04 3.94
N LYS A 504 16.42 -0.89 4.44
CA LYS A 504 16.15 -1.86 5.50
C LYS A 504 17.33 -1.94 6.43
N LEU A 505 17.05 -1.97 7.72
CA LEU A 505 18.03 -2.22 8.78
C LEU A 505 17.49 -3.31 9.69
N MET A 506 18.33 -4.30 9.99
CA MET A 506 18.05 -5.36 10.95
C MET A 506 19.18 -5.41 11.97
N GLN A 507 18.83 -5.33 13.24
CA GLN A 507 19.75 -5.48 14.35
C GLN A 507 19.19 -6.51 15.31
N GLY A 508 19.96 -7.57 15.60
CA GLY A 508 19.55 -8.62 16.50
C GLY A 508 20.64 -9.02 17.48
N GLY A 509 20.24 -9.45 18.68
CA GLY A 509 21.16 -9.94 19.69
C GLY A 509 20.53 -10.92 20.66
N ILE A 510 21.29 -11.94 21.06
CA ILE A 510 20.97 -12.90 22.10
C ILE A 510 22.02 -12.78 23.18
N PHE A 511 21.59 -12.38 24.37
CA PHE A 511 22.43 -12.12 25.55
C PHE A 511 22.09 -13.10 26.65
N GLY A 512 23.02 -13.34 27.60
CA GLY A 512 22.80 -14.20 28.74
C GLY A 512 23.81 -15.35 28.83
N SER A 513 23.81 -16.06 29.96
CA SER A 513 24.74 -17.16 30.23
C SER A 513 24.56 -18.35 29.29
N ASP A 514 23.34 -18.62 28.87
CA ASP A 514 23.00 -19.76 28.02
C ASP A 514 22.60 -19.35 26.59
N ALA A 515 23.03 -18.17 26.14
CA ALA A 515 22.68 -17.64 24.81
C ALA A 515 23.10 -18.55 23.64
N ASN A 516 24.02 -19.50 23.84
CA ASN A 516 24.39 -20.50 22.83
C ASN A 516 23.50 -21.75 22.83
N LYS A 517 22.64 -21.90 23.84
CA LYS A 517 21.73 -23.06 23.99
C LYS A 517 20.33 -22.80 23.44
N VAL A 518 20.04 -21.58 23.00
CA VAL A 518 18.73 -21.29 22.38
C VAL A 518 18.56 -22.07 21.10
N PRO A 519 17.32 -22.52 20.77
CA PRO A 519 17.05 -23.31 19.57
C PRO A 519 17.25 -22.52 18.27
N PRO A 520 17.40 -23.19 17.12
CA PRO A 520 17.64 -22.56 15.81
C PRO A 520 16.61 -21.51 15.39
N SER A 521 15.36 -21.63 15.79
CA SER A 521 14.30 -20.65 15.52
C SER A 521 14.59 -19.27 16.11
N MET A 522 15.40 -19.21 17.17
CA MET A 522 15.79 -17.96 17.84
C MET A 522 17.15 -17.42 17.36
N ARG A 523 18.01 -18.27 16.75
CA ARG A 523 19.36 -17.88 16.26
C ARG A 523 19.25 -17.07 14.97
N PHE A 524 20.31 -16.31 14.65
CA PHE A 524 20.36 -15.48 13.45
C PHE A 524 21.14 -16.15 12.32
N PHE A 525 20.60 -15.99 11.11
CA PHE A 525 21.19 -16.44 9.85
C PHE A 525 20.97 -15.35 8.80
N VAL A 526 21.90 -15.18 7.86
CA VAL A 526 21.77 -14.25 6.73
C VAL A 526 22.03 -14.95 5.40
N GLY A 527 21.63 -14.32 4.32
CA GLY A 527 21.66 -14.81 2.94
C GLY A 527 20.24 -14.89 2.36
N GLY A 528 20.15 -14.73 1.06
CA GLY A 528 18.89 -14.70 0.31
C GLY A 528 18.32 -13.29 0.14
N GLU A 529 17.21 -13.21 -0.57
CA GLU A 529 16.56 -11.97 -0.99
C GLU A 529 16.22 -11.03 0.18
N GLN A 530 15.89 -11.61 1.34
CA GLN A 530 15.40 -10.83 2.48
C GLN A 530 16.49 -10.22 3.36
N THR A 531 17.73 -10.68 3.28
CA THR A 531 18.79 -10.23 4.20
C THR A 531 20.10 -9.84 3.52
N LEU A 532 20.60 -10.68 2.59
CA LEU A 532 21.87 -10.46 1.92
C LEU A 532 21.86 -11.17 0.55
N ARG A 533 21.53 -10.42 -0.50
CA ARG A 533 21.60 -10.94 -1.89
C ARG A 533 23.05 -11.21 -2.28
N GLY A 534 23.24 -12.11 -3.23
CA GLY A 534 24.56 -12.62 -3.59
C GLY A 534 24.96 -13.90 -2.85
N PHE A 535 24.21 -14.23 -1.76
CA PHE A 535 24.37 -15.48 -1.02
C PHE A 535 23.07 -16.30 -1.02
N GLY A 536 23.19 -17.63 -0.84
CA GLY A 536 22.04 -18.51 -0.73
C GLY A 536 21.19 -18.23 0.51
N TYR A 537 19.96 -18.69 0.52
CA TYR A 537 19.05 -18.53 1.64
C TYR A 537 19.66 -19.07 2.94
N LYS A 538 19.85 -18.19 3.92
CA LYS A 538 20.39 -18.50 5.25
C LYS A 538 21.69 -19.32 5.24
N THR A 539 22.56 -19.14 4.25
CA THR A 539 23.83 -19.86 4.13
C THR A 539 24.97 -19.24 4.93
N GLN A 540 24.73 -18.07 5.52
CA GLN A 540 25.75 -17.34 6.27
C GLN A 540 25.36 -17.21 7.73
N SER A 541 26.19 -17.74 8.62
CA SER A 541 26.17 -17.60 10.07
C SER A 541 27.48 -18.12 10.65
N SER A 542 27.61 -18.09 11.97
CA SER A 542 28.69 -18.80 12.66
C SER A 542 28.70 -20.29 12.31
N ARG A 543 29.89 -20.88 12.21
CA ARG A 543 30.09 -22.30 11.86
C ARG A 543 30.89 -23.03 12.93
N ARG A 544 30.65 -24.34 13.06
CA ARG A 544 31.43 -25.27 13.85
C ARG A 544 31.69 -26.51 12.98
N LEU A 545 32.97 -26.83 12.80
CA LEU A 545 33.42 -27.95 11.94
C LEU A 545 32.77 -27.92 10.53
N GLY A 546 32.65 -26.73 9.94
CA GLY A 546 32.05 -26.52 8.61
C GLY A 546 30.54 -26.37 8.59
N TYR A 547 29.80 -26.83 9.60
CA TYR A 547 28.34 -26.76 9.68
C TYR A 547 27.86 -25.42 10.23
N LEU A 548 26.75 -24.91 9.71
CA LEU A 548 26.08 -23.72 10.21
C LEU A 548 25.52 -23.97 11.61
N THR A 549 25.78 -23.05 12.55
CA THR A 549 25.24 -23.15 13.91
C THR A 549 24.22 -22.07 14.25
N GLY A 550 24.02 -21.10 13.33
CA GLY A 550 23.36 -19.86 13.66
C GLY A 550 24.26 -18.95 14.51
N SER A 551 23.92 -17.69 14.61
CA SER A 551 24.69 -16.67 15.32
C SER A 551 23.89 -16.01 16.43
N ARG A 552 24.60 -15.46 17.42
CA ARG A 552 24.02 -14.69 18.53
C ARG A 552 23.71 -13.25 18.14
N TYR A 553 24.45 -12.69 17.20
CA TYR A 553 24.35 -11.29 16.80
C TYR A 553 24.15 -11.16 15.29
N LEU A 554 23.30 -10.21 14.93
CA LEU A 554 23.00 -9.84 13.56
C LEU A 554 23.04 -8.32 13.42
N THR A 555 23.74 -7.84 12.41
CA THR A 555 23.56 -6.50 11.84
C THR A 555 23.45 -6.68 10.33
N ALA A 556 22.35 -6.25 9.72
CA ALA A 556 22.17 -6.32 8.28
C ALA A 556 21.49 -5.05 7.77
N GLY A 557 21.92 -4.57 6.61
CA GLY A 557 21.39 -3.38 5.98
C GLY A 557 21.24 -3.57 4.48
N THR A 558 20.18 -2.97 3.93
CA THR A 558 19.91 -2.87 2.49
C THR A 558 19.62 -1.43 2.14
N LEU A 559 20.23 -0.95 1.05
CA LEU A 559 19.87 0.29 0.39
C LEU A 559 19.65 -0.01 -1.09
N GLU A 560 18.48 0.36 -1.62
CA GLU A 560 18.09 0.12 -3.01
C GLU A 560 17.53 1.40 -3.61
N TYR A 561 18.06 1.81 -4.75
CA TYR A 561 17.56 2.92 -5.57
C TYR A 561 16.93 2.39 -6.84
N MET A 562 15.68 2.79 -7.07
CA MET A 562 14.90 2.40 -8.25
C MET A 562 14.65 3.59 -9.15
N PHE A 563 14.78 3.38 -10.47
CA PHE A 563 14.66 4.42 -11.50
C PHE A 563 13.85 3.90 -12.70
N PRO A 564 13.20 4.78 -13.47
CA PRO A 564 12.44 4.39 -14.65
C PRO A 564 13.35 3.89 -15.77
N VAL A 565 12.94 2.82 -16.48
CA VAL A 565 13.69 2.21 -17.60
C VAL A 565 12.99 2.36 -18.96
N GLY A 566 11.97 3.23 -19.06
CA GLY A 566 11.24 3.50 -20.31
C GLY A 566 10.17 2.47 -20.65
N ILE A 567 9.99 1.42 -19.85
CA ILE A 567 8.92 0.43 -19.98
C ILE A 567 7.86 0.74 -18.94
N GLU A 568 6.59 0.75 -19.35
CA GLU A 568 5.48 1.02 -18.45
C GLU A 568 5.43 0.03 -17.28
N ASN A 569 5.09 0.52 -16.08
CA ASN A 569 5.02 -0.25 -14.84
C ASN A 569 6.32 -0.97 -14.45
N SER A 570 7.48 -0.51 -14.95
CA SER A 570 8.76 -1.13 -14.62
C SER A 570 9.79 -0.12 -14.12
N ARG A 571 10.74 -0.64 -13.34
CA ARG A 571 11.88 0.10 -12.79
C ARG A 571 13.14 -0.74 -12.85
N GLY A 572 14.26 -0.10 -13.16
CA GLY A 572 15.58 -0.63 -12.86
C GLY A 572 15.88 -0.40 -11.39
N ALA A 573 16.74 -1.21 -10.81
CA ALA A 573 17.21 -1.06 -9.45
C ALA A 573 18.73 -1.24 -9.36
N VAL A 574 19.37 -0.46 -8.50
CA VAL A 574 20.73 -0.70 -8.02
C VAL A 574 20.67 -0.81 -6.52
N PHE A 575 21.39 -1.76 -5.95
CA PHE A 575 21.33 -2.00 -4.52
C PHE A 575 22.66 -2.41 -3.92
N LEU A 576 22.77 -2.20 -2.62
CA LEU A 576 23.84 -2.67 -1.78
C LEU A 576 23.24 -3.31 -0.53
N ASP A 577 23.50 -4.57 -0.34
CA ASP A 577 23.25 -5.28 0.91
C ASP A 577 24.56 -5.45 1.67
N SER A 578 24.51 -5.38 2.99
CA SER A 578 25.64 -5.70 3.85
C SER A 578 25.17 -6.40 5.12
N ALA A 579 25.95 -7.33 5.63
CA ALA A 579 25.60 -8.04 6.87
C ALA A 579 26.82 -8.49 7.67
N ILE A 580 26.64 -8.50 8.99
CA ILE A 580 27.50 -9.18 9.96
C ILE A 580 26.61 -10.15 10.73
N CYS A 581 26.95 -11.43 10.73
CA CYS A 581 26.23 -12.46 11.47
C CYS A 581 27.25 -13.30 12.24
N THR A 582 27.39 -13.05 13.56
CA THR A 582 28.51 -13.54 14.36
C THR A 582 28.10 -13.89 15.79
N ASN A 583 28.91 -14.72 16.46
CA ASN A 583 28.80 -14.97 17.91
C ASN A 583 29.57 -13.94 18.76
N SER A 584 30.44 -13.12 18.15
CA SER A 584 31.22 -12.10 18.87
C SER A 584 31.72 -11.03 17.89
N TYR A 585 31.28 -9.81 18.05
CA TYR A 585 31.77 -8.66 17.28
C TYR A 585 33.25 -8.31 17.54
N SER A 586 33.80 -8.72 18.70
CA SER A 586 35.20 -8.47 19.01
C SER A 586 36.16 -9.45 18.32
N LYS A 587 35.72 -10.71 18.14
CA LYS A 587 36.53 -11.78 17.55
C LYS A 587 36.33 -11.92 16.04
N ASP A 588 35.12 -11.62 15.54
CA ASP A 588 34.77 -11.75 14.13
C ASP A 588 33.99 -10.51 13.66
N LYS A 589 34.69 -9.67 12.92
CA LYS A 589 34.17 -8.42 12.33
C LYS A 589 33.97 -8.53 10.82
N SER A 590 33.90 -9.75 10.30
CA SER A 590 33.72 -9.96 8.86
C SER A 590 32.41 -9.40 8.39
N VAL A 591 32.48 -8.39 7.52
CA VAL A 591 31.33 -7.81 6.84
C VAL A 591 31.16 -8.49 5.50
N LEU A 592 30.00 -9.03 5.27
CA LEU A 592 29.58 -9.58 3.98
C LEU A 592 28.90 -8.48 3.17
N TYR A 593 29.15 -8.43 1.86
CA TYR A 593 28.55 -7.45 0.96
C TYR A 593 27.82 -8.15 -0.20
N GLY A 594 26.77 -7.52 -0.67
CA GLY A 594 25.97 -7.98 -1.83
C GLY A 594 25.55 -6.81 -2.71
N PRO A 595 26.49 -6.12 -3.41
CA PRO A 595 26.11 -5.16 -4.44
C PRO A 595 25.43 -5.87 -5.59
N GLY A 596 24.48 -5.16 -6.25
CA GLY A 596 23.80 -5.75 -7.39
C GLY A 596 22.92 -4.78 -8.16
N ILE A 597 22.40 -5.30 -9.25
CA ILE A 597 21.45 -4.62 -10.13
C ILE A 597 20.18 -5.46 -10.23
N GLY A 598 19.07 -4.82 -10.49
CA GLY A 598 17.80 -5.52 -10.57
C GLY A 598 16.81 -4.88 -11.51
N PHE A 599 15.77 -5.63 -11.79
CA PHE A 599 14.61 -5.21 -12.57
C PHE A 599 13.34 -5.51 -11.77
N ARG A 600 12.40 -4.56 -11.80
CA ARG A 600 11.11 -4.63 -11.10
C ARG A 600 10.00 -4.42 -12.13
N TYR A 601 9.05 -5.33 -12.19
CA TYR A 601 7.83 -5.17 -12.98
C TYR A 601 6.62 -5.25 -12.07
N MET A 602 5.85 -4.17 -12.00
CA MET A 602 4.69 -4.06 -11.12
C MET A 602 3.43 -4.49 -11.86
N SER A 603 2.90 -5.63 -11.49
CA SER A 603 1.61 -6.09 -11.96
C SER A 603 0.51 -5.76 -10.93
N LYS A 604 -0.75 -5.83 -11.35
CA LYS A 604 -1.90 -5.71 -10.42
C LYS A 604 -1.98 -6.84 -9.37
N TYR A 605 -1.20 -7.90 -9.52
CA TYR A 605 -1.16 -9.05 -8.61
C TYR A 605 0.08 -9.04 -7.68
N GLY A 606 1.08 -8.21 -7.97
CA GLY A 606 2.32 -8.13 -7.21
C GLY A 606 3.50 -7.71 -8.08
N THR A 607 4.64 -7.52 -7.47
CA THR A 607 5.88 -7.13 -8.14
C THR A 607 6.72 -8.35 -8.50
N PHE A 608 7.10 -8.45 -9.77
CA PHE A 608 8.16 -9.37 -10.22
C PHE A 608 9.51 -8.69 -10.02
N LYS A 609 10.43 -9.41 -9.39
CA LYS A 609 11.79 -8.94 -9.14
C LYS A 609 12.80 -9.92 -9.73
N VAL A 610 13.77 -9.37 -10.41
CA VAL A 610 14.94 -10.09 -10.95
C VAL A 610 16.16 -9.34 -10.48
N ASP A 611 16.99 -9.94 -9.63
CA ASP A 611 18.21 -9.35 -9.07
C ASP A 611 19.42 -10.19 -9.41
N LEU A 612 20.44 -9.56 -9.99
CA LEU A 612 21.77 -10.12 -10.11
C LEU A 612 22.66 -9.47 -9.05
N ALA A 613 23.09 -10.24 -8.08
CA ALA A 613 23.89 -9.80 -6.97
C ALA A 613 25.28 -10.47 -6.95
N TYR A 614 26.28 -9.72 -6.51
CA TYR A 614 27.64 -10.20 -6.33
C TYR A 614 27.96 -10.32 -4.84
N GLY A 615 27.99 -11.56 -4.35
CA GLY A 615 28.33 -11.86 -2.96
C GLY A 615 29.84 -11.77 -2.74
N ILE A 616 30.23 -10.99 -1.72
CA ILE A 616 31.63 -10.76 -1.33
C ILE A 616 31.80 -11.16 0.13
N ASP A 617 32.60 -12.19 0.38
CA ASP A 617 33.07 -12.59 1.71
C ASP A 617 34.61 -12.49 1.74
N ASN A 618 35.10 -11.36 2.23
CA ASN A 618 36.53 -11.09 2.25
C ASN A 618 37.32 -11.98 3.25
N LYS A 619 36.64 -12.54 4.25
CA LYS A 619 37.28 -13.40 5.24
C LYS A 619 37.66 -14.77 4.68
N ASN A 620 36.74 -15.33 3.86
CA ASN A 620 36.91 -16.66 3.28
C ASN A 620 37.32 -16.58 1.78
N ASP A 621 37.67 -15.39 1.30
CA ASP A 621 37.96 -15.09 -0.13
C ASP A 621 36.91 -15.69 -1.07
N ASN A 622 35.67 -15.70 -0.66
CA ASN A 622 34.57 -16.24 -1.44
C ASN A 622 33.82 -15.12 -2.16
N ARG A 623 33.76 -15.24 -3.48
CA ARG A 623 33.10 -14.29 -4.38
C ARG A 623 32.23 -15.07 -5.35
N GLN A 624 30.95 -14.68 -5.42
CA GLN A 624 30.01 -15.41 -6.26
C GLN A 624 28.91 -14.51 -6.83
N PHE A 625 28.49 -14.77 -8.05
CA PHE A 625 27.26 -14.18 -8.60
C PHE A 625 26.06 -15.04 -8.24
N LYS A 626 24.98 -14.41 -7.88
CA LYS A 626 23.71 -15.08 -7.63
C LYS A 626 22.55 -14.32 -8.25
N LEU A 627 21.71 -15.06 -8.96
CA LEU A 627 20.45 -14.58 -9.50
C LEU A 627 19.35 -14.84 -8.45
N HIS A 628 18.63 -13.79 -8.08
CA HIS A 628 17.45 -13.88 -7.25
C HIS A 628 16.22 -13.52 -8.07
N LEU A 629 15.22 -14.40 -8.05
CA LEU A 629 13.93 -14.20 -8.70
C LEU A 629 12.86 -14.28 -7.65
N SER A 630 11.94 -13.32 -7.62
CA SER A 630 10.79 -13.41 -6.74
C SER A 630 9.56 -12.72 -7.32
N PHE A 631 8.42 -13.18 -6.84
CA PHE A 631 7.12 -12.59 -7.13
C PHE A 631 6.34 -12.42 -5.83
N GLY A 632 5.85 -11.23 -5.57
CA GLY A 632 5.06 -10.91 -4.39
C GLY A 632 4.97 -9.41 -4.11
N PRO A 633 4.32 -9.00 -3.00
CA PRO A 633 4.28 -7.61 -2.56
C PRO A 633 5.66 -7.15 -2.06
N GLU A 634 5.96 -5.88 -2.22
CA GLU A 634 7.24 -5.27 -1.79
C GLU A 634 7.34 -5.07 -0.26
N PHE A 635 6.18 -4.92 0.42
CA PHE A 635 6.09 -4.55 1.84
C PHE A 635 5.12 -5.44 2.61
#